data_13b19cb631a076f35d11983c4b3687fc
#
_entry.id   13b19cb631a076f35d11983c4b3687fc
#
_cell.length_a   1.000
_cell.length_b   1.000
_cell.length_c   1.000
_cell.angle_alpha   90.00
_cell.angle_beta   90.00
_cell.angle_gamma   90.00
#
_symmetry.space_group_name_H-M   'P 1'
#
loop_
_entity.id
_entity.type
_entity.pdbx_description
1 polymer ?
#
loop_
_entity_poly.entity_id
_entity_poly.type
_entity_poly.pdbx_seq_one_letter_code
_entity_poly.pdbx_strand_id
1 'polypeptide(L)'
;MSTLKHLVTLANIGTSHTNRCHEWLFFERKDDNIFVPASVVYILKDLKPFLTPNEQIDVDYISKIVKHRYPLYKNITGRLSYNFWRTNHPNSHFPNGKILNKFKFFRLPDDIDTTAMVLLSGGYEYQDVTELNNILPKHANGVRLKVKTSLPQFENLSCYSTWLGEQMPIELDCCVISNFLLLVFESQVAINVHDRDSVAFLEGVIESGYYFTHPSVVAPQYPRTAVILYHLARLVSKFPNNFNLQLIEKLKSDVNDCYLNSSSLFEKMILQSSLLKLGLNSHFETIIVPVNEIESYWWFTAGFLSGYSNKFAKNVAHLPLFHNRFVSSFLNYALLFENQTLLAKANEK
;
A
#
# COMPACT_ATOMS: atom_id res chain seq x y z
N MET A 1 19.59 13.76 -15.26
CA MET A 1 19.76 13.39 -13.82
C MET A 1 19.20 11.98 -13.70
N SER A 2 19.90 11.03 -13.05
CA SER A 2 19.34 9.68 -12.87
C SER A 2 18.09 9.73 -11.97
N THR A 3 17.17 8.77 -12.13
CA THR A 3 15.96 8.66 -11.32
C THR A 3 16.25 8.63 -9.82
N LEU A 4 17.30 7.91 -9.41
CA LEU A 4 17.73 7.84 -8.00
C LEU A 4 18.22 9.20 -7.47
N LYS A 5 19.00 9.97 -8.25
CA LYS A 5 19.42 11.33 -7.85
C LYS A 5 18.24 12.29 -7.73
N HIS A 6 17.19 12.10 -8.53
CA HIS A 6 15.96 12.84 -8.36
C HIS A 6 15.26 12.49 -7.04
N LEU A 7 15.21 11.19 -6.68
CA LEU A 7 14.68 10.75 -5.38
C LEU A 7 15.46 11.34 -4.19
N VAL A 8 16.79 11.44 -4.27
CA VAL A 8 17.61 12.12 -3.26
C VAL A 8 17.18 13.58 -3.12
N THR A 9 16.96 14.28 -4.24
CA THR A 9 16.52 15.68 -4.24
C THR A 9 15.13 15.80 -3.56
N LEU A 10 14.19 14.93 -3.89
CA LEU A 10 12.86 14.92 -3.28
C LEU A 10 12.95 14.63 -1.77
N ALA A 11 13.76 13.67 -1.33
CA ALA A 11 13.93 13.35 0.08
C ALA A 11 14.44 14.54 0.90
N ASN A 12 15.35 15.36 0.35
CA ASN A 12 15.92 16.54 1.00
C ASN A 12 14.90 17.65 1.28
N ILE A 13 13.81 17.73 0.53
CA ILE A 13 12.73 18.71 0.78
C ILE A 13 11.93 18.36 2.04
N GLY A 14 12.07 17.13 2.57
CA GLY A 14 11.58 16.75 3.90
C GLY A 14 10.07 16.57 4.03
N THR A 15 9.34 16.48 2.91
CA THR A 15 7.90 16.21 2.87
C THR A 15 7.62 14.84 2.24
N SER A 16 6.37 14.39 2.28
CA SER A 16 5.96 13.17 1.57
C SER A 16 5.87 13.36 0.05
N HIS A 17 6.00 14.58 -0.45
CA HIS A 17 5.69 14.97 -1.85
C HIS A 17 4.36 14.40 -2.32
N THR A 18 3.41 14.34 -1.43
CA THR A 18 2.06 13.85 -1.69
C THR A 18 1.12 15.04 -1.77
N ASN A 19 0.30 15.05 -2.80
CA ASN A 19 -0.81 15.94 -2.92
C ASN A 19 -2.10 15.14 -2.75
N ARG A 20 -3.00 15.67 -1.94
CA ARG A 20 -4.36 15.17 -1.82
C ARG A 20 -5.26 16.01 -2.72
N CYS A 21 -5.85 15.34 -3.70
CA CYS A 21 -6.65 15.96 -4.74
C CYS A 21 -8.10 15.50 -4.65
N HIS A 22 -9.03 16.39 -4.95
CA HIS A 22 -10.43 16.03 -5.12
C HIS A 22 -10.91 16.51 -6.49
N GLU A 23 -11.31 15.57 -7.35
CA GLU A 23 -11.61 15.84 -8.75
C GLU A 23 -12.79 16.81 -8.93
N TRP A 24 -13.88 16.61 -8.20
CA TRP A 24 -15.12 17.39 -8.35
C TRP A 24 -15.13 18.69 -7.56
N LEU A 25 -14.40 18.76 -6.44
CA LEU A 25 -14.27 19.98 -5.64
C LEU A 25 -13.08 20.84 -6.07
N PHE A 26 -12.37 20.44 -7.13
CA PHE A 26 -11.24 21.16 -7.74
C PHE A 26 -10.23 21.67 -6.71
N PHE A 27 -9.90 20.88 -5.71
CA PHE A 27 -8.87 21.24 -4.76
C PHE A 27 -7.67 20.30 -4.81
N GLU A 28 -6.52 20.86 -4.59
CA GLU A 28 -5.27 20.17 -4.37
C GLU A 28 -4.60 20.74 -3.13
N ARG A 29 -4.13 19.86 -2.24
CA ARG A 29 -3.45 20.24 -1.01
C ARG A 29 -2.28 19.33 -0.74
N LYS A 30 -1.16 19.91 -0.29
CA LYS A 30 -0.04 19.13 0.22
C LYS A 30 -0.49 18.29 1.41
N ASP A 31 -0.10 17.01 1.37
CA ASP A 31 -0.39 16.05 2.42
C ASP A 31 0.92 15.55 3.03
N ASP A 32 1.05 15.63 4.35
CA ASP A 32 2.24 15.18 5.07
C ASP A 32 1.94 13.87 5.79
N ASN A 33 1.99 12.78 5.06
CA ASN A 33 1.85 11.42 5.58
C ASN A 33 3.20 10.70 5.66
N ILE A 34 3.26 9.61 6.41
CA ILE A 34 4.47 8.79 6.55
C ILE A 34 4.40 7.51 5.72
N PHE A 35 3.22 7.08 5.32
CA PHE A 35 3.03 5.87 4.53
C PHE A 35 3.83 5.92 3.22
N VAL A 36 3.73 7.02 2.47
CA VAL A 36 4.43 7.17 1.19
C VAL A 36 5.95 7.13 1.36
N PRO A 37 6.59 7.94 2.22
CA PRO A 37 8.04 7.85 2.42
C PRO A 37 8.50 6.48 2.91
N ALA A 38 7.74 5.82 3.80
CA ALA A 38 8.06 4.47 4.25
C ALA A 38 8.00 3.46 3.11
N SER A 39 6.98 3.54 2.24
CA SER A 39 6.85 2.70 1.06
C SER A 39 8.02 2.89 0.08
N VAL A 40 8.46 4.15 -0.14
CA VAL A 40 9.65 4.45 -0.96
C VAL A 40 10.90 3.80 -0.37
N VAL A 41 11.14 3.96 0.93
CA VAL A 41 12.32 3.35 1.58
C VAL A 41 12.26 1.82 1.49
N TYR A 42 11.07 1.21 1.65
CA TYR A 42 10.92 -0.23 1.49
C TYR A 42 11.27 -0.70 0.07
N ILE A 43 10.75 -0.03 -0.96
CA ILE A 43 11.08 -0.33 -2.38
C ILE A 43 12.59 -0.22 -2.61
N LEU A 44 13.21 0.88 -2.19
CA LEU A 44 14.64 1.11 -2.39
C LEU A 44 15.51 0.10 -1.62
N LYS A 45 15.10 -0.29 -0.41
CA LYS A 45 15.78 -1.32 0.39
C LYS A 45 15.73 -2.69 -0.30
N ASP A 46 14.60 -3.03 -0.91
CA ASP A 46 14.41 -4.28 -1.65
C ASP A 46 15.29 -4.35 -2.90
N LEU A 47 15.55 -3.20 -3.51
CA LEU A 47 16.44 -3.09 -4.69
C LEU A 47 17.94 -3.03 -4.34
N LYS A 48 18.29 -2.70 -3.09
CA LYS A 48 19.67 -2.42 -2.67
C LYS A 48 20.69 -3.51 -3.09
N PRO A 49 20.37 -4.82 -3.06
CA PRO A 49 21.33 -5.86 -3.50
C PRO A 49 21.70 -5.81 -4.99
N PHE A 50 20.96 -5.07 -5.81
CA PHE A 50 21.17 -4.94 -7.26
C PHE A 50 21.83 -3.62 -7.66
N LEU A 51 22.14 -2.77 -6.69
CA LEU A 51 22.64 -1.42 -6.91
C LEU A 51 24.16 -1.35 -6.76
N THR A 52 24.78 -0.40 -7.47
CA THR A 52 26.19 -0.06 -7.30
C THR A 52 26.46 0.50 -5.89
N PRO A 53 27.72 0.45 -5.39
CA PRO A 53 28.06 1.01 -4.07
C PRO A 53 27.64 2.47 -3.89
N ASN A 54 27.75 3.31 -4.93
CA ASN A 54 27.33 4.72 -4.86
C ASN A 54 25.82 4.87 -4.76
N GLU A 55 25.06 4.06 -5.48
CA GLU A 55 23.60 4.05 -5.39
C GLU A 55 23.12 3.53 -4.04
N GLN A 56 23.80 2.55 -3.45
CA GLN A 56 23.51 2.07 -2.09
C GLN A 56 23.69 3.18 -1.05
N ILE A 57 24.72 4.04 -1.21
CA ILE A 57 24.91 5.23 -0.34
C ILE A 57 23.72 6.19 -0.49
N ASP A 58 23.25 6.45 -1.70
CA ASP A 58 22.07 7.29 -1.94
C ASP A 58 20.81 6.71 -1.28
N VAL A 59 20.59 5.39 -1.37
CA VAL A 59 19.48 4.70 -0.71
C VAL A 59 19.57 4.81 0.81
N ASP A 60 20.76 4.61 1.40
CA ASP A 60 20.97 4.74 2.84
C ASP A 60 20.71 6.19 3.31
N TYR A 61 21.12 7.16 2.52
CA TYR A 61 20.86 8.58 2.79
C TYR A 61 19.35 8.90 2.81
N ILE A 62 18.60 8.47 1.77
CA ILE A 62 17.14 8.62 1.72
C ILE A 62 16.49 7.94 2.94
N SER A 63 16.91 6.70 3.23
CA SER A 63 16.40 5.92 4.35
C SER A 63 16.61 6.64 5.68
N LYS A 64 17.80 7.23 5.91
CA LYS A 64 18.12 8.00 7.13
C LYS A 64 17.19 9.19 7.31
N ILE A 65 16.98 9.99 6.27
CA ILE A 65 16.10 11.16 6.31
C ILE A 65 14.66 10.75 6.65
N VAL A 66 14.14 9.74 5.98
CA VAL A 66 12.76 9.27 6.17
C VAL A 66 12.55 8.70 7.57
N LYS A 67 13.44 7.81 8.02
CA LYS A 67 13.36 7.16 9.34
C LYS A 67 13.37 8.16 10.51
N HIS A 68 14.11 9.26 10.36
CA HIS A 68 14.12 10.33 11.37
C HIS A 68 12.73 10.90 11.65
N ARG A 69 11.79 10.75 10.72
CA ARG A 69 10.41 11.25 10.87
C ARG A 69 9.45 10.28 11.56
N TYR A 70 9.75 8.98 11.63
CA TYR A 70 8.84 7.96 12.16
C TYR A 70 8.29 8.26 13.56
N PRO A 71 9.09 8.77 14.52
CA PRO A 71 8.59 9.09 15.86
C PRO A 71 7.43 10.10 15.87
N LEU A 72 7.30 10.97 14.85
CA LEU A 72 6.25 11.97 14.75
C LEU A 72 4.87 11.35 14.42
N TYR A 73 4.84 10.10 13.98
CA TYR A 73 3.64 9.36 13.54
C TYR A 73 3.32 8.18 14.44
N LYS A 74 4.17 7.90 15.44
CA LYS A 74 3.97 6.81 16.38
C LYS A 74 2.72 7.05 17.23
N ASN A 75 2.05 5.98 17.62
CA ASN A 75 0.89 6.01 18.51
C ASN A 75 1.17 6.78 19.79
N ILE A 76 0.26 7.71 20.16
CA ILE A 76 0.44 8.59 21.33
C ILE A 76 0.28 7.86 22.68
N THR A 77 -0.33 6.67 22.69
CA THR A 77 -0.50 5.87 23.92
C THR A 77 0.64 4.88 24.17
N GLY A 78 1.66 4.89 23.29
CA GLY A 78 2.80 4.00 23.38
C GLY A 78 2.63 2.62 22.73
N ARG A 79 1.43 2.31 22.19
CA ARG A 79 1.20 1.10 21.40
C ARG A 79 2.14 1.06 20.19
N LEU A 80 2.61 -0.12 19.83
CA LEU A 80 3.41 -0.32 18.62
C LEU A 80 2.49 -0.27 17.38
N SER A 81 2.21 0.94 16.94
CA SER A 81 1.48 1.22 15.71
C SER A 81 1.77 2.64 15.25
N TYR A 82 1.46 2.91 14.00
CA TYR A 82 1.69 4.21 13.39
C TYR A 82 0.42 4.73 12.74
N ASN A 83 0.27 6.05 12.82
CA ASN A 83 -0.80 6.76 12.16
C ASN A 83 -0.32 7.25 10.79
N PHE A 84 -1.22 7.33 9.83
CA PHE A 84 -0.94 7.88 8.53
C PHE A 84 -0.45 9.33 8.60
N TRP A 85 -1.03 10.15 9.49
CA TRP A 85 -0.65 11.54 9.74
C TRP A 85 0.05 11.71 11.08
N ARG A 86 0.73 12.86 11.25
CA ARG A 86 1.43 13.19 12.50
C ARG A 86 0.49 13.17 13.69
N THR A 87 0.86 12.47 14.73
CA THR A 87 0.05 12.32 15.94
C THR A 87 0.09 13.55 16.86
N ASN A 88 1.15 14.37 16.75
CA ASN A 88 1.33 15.61 17.52
C ASN A 88 0.77 16.87 16.83
N HIS A 89 0.29 16.76 15.59
CA HIS A 89 -0.28 17.86 14.81
C HIS A 89 -1.75 17.61 14.44
N PRO A 90 -2.69 17.98 15.32
CA PRO A 90 -4.12 17.71 15.10
C PRO A 90 -4.70 18.35 13.83
N ASN A 91 -4.06 19.35 13.24
CA ASN A 91 -4.51 20.03 12.02
C ASN A 91 -4.40 19.17 10.74
N SER A 92 -3.69 18.06 10.80
CA SER A 92 -3.47 17.16 9.66
C SER A 92 -4.52 16.06 9.55
N HIS A 93 -5.42 15.91 10.53
CA HIS A 93 -6.42 14.84 10.52
C HIS A 93 -7.56 15.09 9.52
N PHE A 94 -8.01 13.99 8.92
CA PHE A 94 -9.16 13.94 8.01
C PHE A 94 -10.48 14.17 8.79
N PRO A 95 -11.49 14.86 8.24
CA PRO A 95 -11.57 15.41 6.88
C PRO A 95 -11.08 16.87 6.72
N ASN A 96 -10.08 17.31 7.40
CA ASN A 96 -9.49 18.66 7.37
C ASN A 96 -10.00 19.65 8.40
N GLY A 97 -10.45 19.21 9.52
CA GLY A 97 -11.02 20.21 10.40
C GLY A 97 -10.03 20.71 11.41
N LYS A 98 -9.68 21.97 11.40
CA LYS A 98 -9.15 22.66 12.58
C LYS A 98 -10.10 22.57 13.80
N ILE A 99 -11.35 22.23 13.57
CA ILE A 99 -12.41 22.11 14.59
C ILE A 99 -12.72 20.64 14.87
N LEU A 100 -12.95 19.83 13.85
CA LEU A 100 -13.40 18.42 13.98
C LEU A 100 -12.34 17.51 14.62
N ASN A 101 -11.06 17.78 14.40
CA ASN A 101 -9.96 17.03 15.01
C ASN A 101 -9.88 17.14 16.55
N LYS A 102 -10.55 18.12 17.16
CA LYS A 102 -10.65 18.25 18.62
C LYS A 102 -11.51 17.13 19.22
N PHE A 103 -12.38 16.54 18.43
CA PHE A 103 -13.24 15.43 18.87
C PHE A 103 -12.58 14.11 18.54
N LYS A 104 -12.44 13.21 19.52
CA LYS A 104 -11.84 11.87 19.34
C LYS A 104 -12.47 11.08 18.20
N PHE A 105 -13.77 11.24 17.99
CA PHE A 105 -14.54 10.54 16.96
C PHE A 105 -14.04 10.85 15.54
N PHE A 106 -13.53 12.06 15.29
CA PHE A 106 -13.05 12.47 13.96
C PHE A 106 -11.54 12.31 13.75
N ARG A 107 -10.82 11.79 14.75
CA ARG A 107 -9.40 11.49 14.58
C ARG A 107 -9.25 10.18 13.83
N LEU A 108 -8.44 10.20 12.78
CA LEU A 108 -8.07 8.97 12.10
C LEU A 108 -7.28 8.10 13.08
N PRO A 109 -7.68 6.83 13.29
CA PRO A 109 -6.88 5.91 14.09
C PRO A 109 -5.63 5.50 13.32
N ASP A 110 -4.72 4.81 14.02
CA ASP A 110 -3.63 4.09 13.36
C ASP A 110 -4.19 3.01 12.44
N ASP A 111 -3.40 2.64 11.45
CA ASP A 111 -3.76 1.62 10.49
C ASP A 111 -2.63 0.58 10.35
N ILE A 112 -3.00 -0.63 9.92
CA ILE A 112 -2.03 -1.72 9.77
C ILE A 112 -1.11 -1.51 8.56
N ASP A 113 -1.55 -0.79 7.55
CA ASP A 113 -0.81 -0.52 6.32
C ASP A 113 0.40 0.39 6.60
N THR A 114 0.13 1.57 7.17
CA THR A 114 1.19 2.49 7.61
C THR A 114 2.12 1.82 8.61
N THR A 115 1.56 1.07 9.56
CA THR A 115 2.36 0.35 10.58
C THR A 115 3.29 -0.66 9.93
N ALA A 116 2.78 -1.50 9.02
CA ALA A 116 3.59 -2.49 8.31
C ALA A 116 4.71 -1.83 7.49
N MET A 117 4.41 -0.79 6.71
CA MET A 117 5.40 -0.13 5.87
C MET A 117 6.48 0.59 6.67
N VAL A 118 6.13 1.22 7.81
CA VAL A 118 7.11 1.84 8.71
C VAL A 118 8.05 0.80 9.33
N LEU A 119 7.52 -0.34 9.79
CA LEU A 119 8.33 -1.40 10.35
C LEU A 119 9.23 -2.06 9.30
N LEU A 120 8.70 -2.45 8.15
CA LEU A 120 9.46 -3.06 7.05
C LEU A 120 10.61 -2.15 6.57
N SER A 121 10.37 -0.86 6.44
CA SER A 121 11.37 0.11 5.99
C SER A 121 12.33 0.53 7.08
N GLY A 122 11.83 0.73 8.31
CA GLY A 122 12.60 1.21 9.47
C GLY A 122 13.51 0.17 10.10
N GLY A 123 13.16 -1.09 9.95
CA GLY A 123 13.66 -2.20 10.75
C GLY A 123 12.73 -2.47 11.94
N TYR A 124 12.64 -3.72 12.32
CA TYR A 124 11.84 -4.22 13.44
C TYR A 124 12.62 -5.34 14.13
N GLU A 125 12.33 -5.51 15.42
CA GLU A 125 12.75 -6.69 16.16
C GLU A 125 11.64 -7.75 16.10
N TYR A 126 11.99 -9.04 16.26
CA TYR A 126 11.02 -10.13 16.31
C TYR A 126 9.90 -9.85 17.34
N GLN A 127 10.27 -9.28 18.48
CA GLN A 127 9.34 -8.93 19.55
C GLN A 127 8.32 -7.86 19.13
N ASP A 128 8.71 -6.90 18.30
CA ASP A 128 7.82 -5.87 17.77
C ASP A 128 6.67 -6.49 16.98
N VAL A 129 6.97 -7.41 16.08
CA VAL A 129 5.93 -8.07 15.27
C VAL A 129 5.09 -9.03 16.12
N THR A 130 5.70 -9.70 17.11
CA THR A 130 4.98 -10.54 18.06
C THR A 130 3.99 -9.70 18.89
N GLU A 131 4.39 -8.53 19.38
CA GLU A 131 3.49 -7.62 20.10
C GLU A 131 2.34 -7.16 19.20
N LEU A 132 2.63 -6.79 17.95
CA LEU A 132 1.63 -6.40 16.98
C LEU A 132 0.64 -7.54 16.71
N ASN A 133 1.11 -8.76 16.53
CA ASN A 133 0.28 -9.97 16.37
C ASN A 133 -0.61 -10.28 17.57
N ASN A 134 -0.27 -9.80 18.78
CA ASN A 134 -1.14 -9.91 19.94
C ASN A 134 -2.22 -8.82 20.01
N ILE A 135 -1.98 -7.69 19.36
CA ILE A 135 -2.92 -6.55 19.34
C ILE A 135 -3.95 -6.70 18.22
N LEU A 136 -3.50 -7.08 17.03
CA LEU A 136 -4.30 -7.09 15.80
C LEU A 136 -5.54 -7.99 15.83
N PRO A 137 -5.53 -9.17 16.48
CA PRO A 137 -6.73 -10.02 16.57
C PRO A 137 -7.97 -9.29 17.10
N LYS A 138 -7.79 -8.31 17.98
CA LYS A 138 -8.90 -7.48 18.51
C LYS A 138 -9.60 -6.66 17.43
N HIS A 139 -8.90 -6.41 16.32
CA HIS A 139 -9.39 -5.63 15.17
C HIS A 139 -9.69 -6.51 13.95
N ALA A 140 -9.61 -7.82 14.08
CA ALA A 140 -9.96 -8.75 13.01
C ALA A 140 -11.48 -8.86 12.83
N ASN A 141 -11.88 -9.22 11.60
CA ASN A 141 -13.29 -9.45 11.27
C ASN A 141 -13.89 -10.56 12.13
N GLY A 142 -15.11 -10.33 12.62
CA GLY A 142 -15.85 -11.29 13.44
C GLY A 142 -15.49 -11.33 14.93
N VAL A 143 -14.41 -10.66 15.35
CA VAL A 143 -14.01 -10.63 16.77
C VAL A 143 -14.83 -9.62 17.56
N ARG A 144 -14.87 -8.37 17.14
CA ARG A 144 -15.64 -7.31 17.79
C ARG A 144 -16.80 -6.84 16.91
N LEU A 145 -16.52 -6.63 15.64
CA LEU A 145 -17.46 -6.22 14.62
C LEU A 145 -17.34 -7.17 13.42
N LYS A 146 -18.41 -7.28 12.63
CA LYS A 146 -18.40 -8.01 11.37
C LYS A 146 -18.31 -7.04 10.20
N VAL A 147 -17.52 -7.39 9.18
CA VAL A 147 -17.44 -6.61 7.94
C VAL A 147 -18.80 -6.54 7.27
N LYS A 148 -19.15 -5.36 6.75
CA LYS A 148 -20.46 -5.10 6.10
C LYS A 148 -20.30 -4.66 4.65
N THR A 149 -19.09 -4.35 4.22
CA THR A 149 -18.79 -3.76 2.91
C THR A 149 -18.12 -4.76 1.96
N SER A 150 -17.74 -5.95 2.43
CA SER A 150 -17.11 -6.99 1.63
C SER A 150 -18.12 -7.81 0.81
N LEU A 151 -17.59 -8.68 -0.04
CA LEU A 151 -18.37 -9.67 -0.79
C LEU A 151 -18.75 -10.85 0.13
N PRO A 152 -19.93 -11.49 -0.12
CA PRO A 152 -20.48 -12.50 0.81
C PRO A 152 -19.53 -13.64 1.15
N GLN A 153 -18.71 -14.11 0.21
CA GLN A 153 -17.78 -15.21 0.42
C GLN A 153 -16.63 -14.85 1.38
N PHE A 154 -16.34 -13.57 1.60
CA PHE A 154 -15.29 -13.11 2.50
C PHE A 154 -15.81 -12.68 3.88
N GLU A 155 -17.12 -12.57 4.07
CA GLU A 155 -17.71 -12.06 5.31
C GLU A 155 -17.42 -12.93 6.54
N ASN A 156 -17.12 -14.21 6.36
CA ASN A 156 -16.84 -15.15 7.44
C ASN A 156 -15.34 -15.38 7.69
N LEU A 157 -14.46 -14.86 6.85
CA LEU A 157 -13.02 -14.92 7.08
C LEU A 157 -12.63 -13.94 8.18
N SER A 158 -11.83 -14.41 9.14
CA SER A 158 -11.37 -13.60 10.27
C SER A 158 -10.11 -12.77 9.92
N CYS A 159 -10.15 -12.10 8.75
CA CYS A 159 -9.06 -11.27 8.26
C CYS A 159 -8.83 -10.04 9.13
N TYR A 160 -7.63 -9.48 9.08
CA TYR A 160 -7.34 -8.20 9.71
C TYR A 160 -8.08 -7.06 9.03
N SER A 161 -8.54 -6.09 9.85
CA SER A 161 -9.08 -4.82 9.36
C SER A 161 -7.96 -3.83 9.08
N THR A 162 -8.16 -2.97 8.09
CA THR A 162 -7.28 -1.82 7.82
C THR A 162 -7.04 -0.97 9.08
N TRP A 163 -8.09 -0.77 9.89
CA TRP A 163 -8.10 0.22 10.98
C TRP A 163 -7.90 -0.40 12.36
N LEU A 164 -7.02 0.20 13.15
CA LEU A 164 -6.76 -0.16 14.55
C LEU A 164 -7.59 0.66 15.56
N GLY A 165 -8.64 1.34 15.10
CA GLY A 165 -9.55 2.12 15.93
C GLY A 165 -10.74 1.31 16.42
N GLU A 166 -11.11 1.47 17.69
CA GLU A 166 -12.23 0.73 18.29
C GLU A 166 -13.60 1.10 17.70
N GLN A 167 -13.76 2.30 17.19
CA GLN A 167 -15.02 2.79 16.61
C GLN A 167 -15.06 2.70 15.09
N MET A 168 -13.96 2.25 14.47
CA MET A 168 -13.90 2.10 13.02
C MET A 168 -14.64 0.83 12.59
N PRO A 169 -15.32 0.86 11.44
CA PRO A 169 -15.86 -0.34 10.82
C PRO A 169 -14.72 -1.30 10.45
N ILE A 170 -15.05 -2.58 10.34
CA ILE A 170 -14.13 -3.55 9.74
C ILE A 170 -14.07 -3.28 8.24
N GLU A 171 -12.86 -3.09 7.73
CA GLU A 171 -12.59 -2.87 6.32
C GLU A 171 -11.52 -3.86 5.86
N LEU A 172 -11.86 -4.69 4.87
CA LEU A 172 -10.93 -5.62 4.23
C LEU A 172 -10.40 -4.95 2.97
N ASP A 173 -9.09 -4.79 2.89
CA ASP A 173 -8.39 -4.24 1.73
C ASP A 173 -7.24 -5.15 1.32
N CYS A 174 -7.29 -5.63 0.09
CA CYS A 174 -6.33 -6.57 -0.47
C CYS A 174 -4.88 -6.03 -0.44
N CYS A 175 -4.69 -4.74 -0.73
CA CYS A 175 -3.37 -4.12 -0.74
C CYS A 175 -2.82 -3.93 0.68
N VAL A 176 -3.68 -3.47 1.60
CA VAL A 176 -3.34 -3.32 3.02
C VAL A 176 -2.95 -4.67 3.64
N ILE A 177 -3.76 -5.69 3.40
CA ILE A 177 -3.49 -7.05 3.89
C ILE A 177 -2.20 -7.60 3.26
N SER A 178 -1.95 -7.33 1.98
CA SER A 178 -0.70 -7.73 1.31
C SER A 178 0.53 -7.08 1.95
N ASN A 179 0.46 -5.79 2.28
CA ASN A 179 1.54 -5.08 2.96
C ASN A 179 1.80 -5.62 4.37
N PHE A 180 0.73 -5.95 5.10
CA PHE A 180 0.87 -6.53 6.44
C PHE A 180 1.43 -7.96 6.41
N LEU A 181 0.97 -8.81 5.50
CA LEU A 181 1.50 -10.17 5.36
C LEU A 181 2.97 -10.19 4.90
N LEU A 182 3.44 -9.18 4.16
CA LEU A 182 4.89 -9.01 3.91
C LEU A 182 5.67 -8.91 5.23
N LEU A 183 5.18 -8.11 6.19
CA LEU A 183 5.83 -7.97 7.50
C LEU A 183 5.77 -9.29 8.30
N VAL A 184 4.63 -9.96 8.31
CA VAL A 184 4.45 -11.25 9.02
C VAL A 184 5.41 -12.30 8.48
N PHE A 185 5.46 -12.47 7.16
CA PHE A 185 6.29 -13.50 6.54
C PHE A 185 7.78 -13.16 6.58
N GLU A 186 8.16 -11.89 6.41
CA GLU A 186 9.56 -11.44 6.49
C GLU A 186 10.11 -11.59 7.92
N SER A 187 9.28 -11.38 8.93
CA SER A 187 9.66 -11.51 10.34
C SER A 187 9.72 -12.96 10.86
N GLN A 188 9.18 -13.91 10.11
CA GLN A 188 9.13 -15.33 10.48
C GLN A 188 8.42 -15.60 11.82
N VAL A 189 7.51 -14.75 12.25
CA VAL A 189 6.68 -15.00 13.42
C VAL A 189 5.69 -16.15 13.17
N ALA A 190 5.24 -16.79 14.24
CA ALA A 190 4.29 -17.89 14.12
C ALA A 190 2.96 -17.43 13.49
N ILE A 191 2.57 -18.12 12.41
CA ILE A 191 1.33 -17.86 11.67
C ILE A 191 0.11 -18.23 12.50
N ASN A 192 -0.78 -17.27 12.75
CA ASN A 192 -2.02 -17.45 13.48
C ASN A 192 -3.23 -17.67 12.53
N VAL A 193 -4.44 -17.78 13.10
CA VAL A 193 -5.67 -18.01 12.33
C VAL A 193 -6.01 -16.80 11.43
N HIS A 194 -5.77 -15.58 11.90
CA HIS A 194 -6.08 -14.36 11.15
C HIS A 194 -5.14 -14.17 9.97
N ASP A 195 -3.87 -14.59 10.10
CA ASP A 195 -2.92 -14.62 8.99
C ASP A 195 -3.39 -15.59 7.90
N ARG A 196 -3.82 -16.82 8.28
CA ARG A 196 -4.34 -17.81 7.33
C ARG A 196 -5.61 -17.33 6.63
N ASP A 197 -6.54 -16.75 7.38
CA ASP A 197 -7.78 -16.20 6.81
C ASP A 197 -7.49 -14.99 5.90
N SER A 198 -6.47 -14.20 6.23
CA SER A 198 -6.00 -13.10 5.38
C SER A 198 -5.36 -13.63 4.07
N VAL A 199 -4.60 -14.71 4.11
CA VAL A 199 -4.12 -15.41 2.90
C VAL A 199 -5.30 -15.94 2.10
N ALA A 200 -6.26 -16.61 2.73
CA ALA A 200 -7.45 -17.13 2.06
C ALA A 200 -8.28 -16.02 1.38
N PHE A 201 -8.36 -14.83 1.98
CA PHE A 201 -8.97 -13.66 1.35
C PHE A 201 -8.22 -13.26 0.08
N LEU A 202 -6.88 -13.14 0.11
CA LEU A 202 -6.08 -12.79 -1.07
C LEU A 202 -6.20 -13.86 -2.17
N GLU A 203 -6.16 -15.13 -1.80
CA GLU A 203 -6.35 -16.26 -2.73
C GLU A 203 -7.74 -16.21 -3.38
N GLY A 204 -8.79 -15.95 -2.61
CA GLY A 204 -10.14 -15.80 -3.14
C GLY A 204 -10.29 -14.59 -4.07
N VAL A 205 -9.57 -13.49 -3.81
CA VAL A 205 -9.52 -12.33 -4.73
C VAL A 205 -8.81 -12.69 -6.03
N ILE A 206 -7.72 -13.47 -5.98
CA ILE A 206 -7.00 -13.95 -7.18
C ILE A 206 -7.89 -14.93 -7.96
N GLU A 207 -8.47 -15.92 -7.29
CA GLU A 207 -9.31 -16.95 -7.91
C GLU A 207 -10.49 -16.36 -8.68
N SER A 208 -11.19 -15.40 -8.06
CA SER A 208 -12.36 -14.75 -8.64
C SER A 208 -12.04 -13.66 -9.66
N GLY A 209 -10.82 -13.11 -9.68
CA GLY A 209 -10.47 -11.97 -10.51
C GLY A 209 -11.21 -10.67 -10.12
N TYR A 210 -11.58 -10.51 -8.86
CA TYR A 210 -12.36 -9.34 -8.40
C TYR A 210 -11.62 -8.01 -8.47
N TYR A 211 -10.31 -8.01 -8.63
CA TYR A 211 -9.56 -6.81 -8.96
C TYR A 211 -9.92 -6.22 -10.34
N PHE A 212 -10.55 -6.99 -11.24
CA PHE A 212 -11.08 -6.49 -12.52
C PHE A 212 -12.52 -5.97 -12.39
N THR A 213 -13.36 -6.68 -11.65
CA THR A 213 -14.80 -6.42 -11.63
C THR A 213 -15.28 -5.61 -10.42
N HIS A 214 -14.60 -5.73 -9.29
CA HIS A 214 -14.97 -5.11 -8.01
C HIS A 214 -13.76 -4.50 -7.27
N PRO A 215 -12.86 -3.74 -7.96
CA PRO A 215 -11.63 -3.25 -7.35
C PRO A 215 -11.88 -2.42 -6.08
N SER A 216 -12.88 -1.54 -6.09
CA SER A 216 -13.24 -0.70 -4.93
C SER A 216 -13.86 -1.47 -3.75
N VAL A 217 -14.26 -2.73 -3.94
CA VAL A 217 -14.80 -3.59 -2.87
C VAL A 217 -13.71 -4.43 -2.24
N VAL A 218 -12.78 -4.95 -3.05
CA VAL A 218 -11.67 -5.79 -2.57
C VAL A 218 -10.46 -4.98 -2.11
N ALA A 219 -10.35 -3.73 -2.57
CA ALA A 219 -9.29 -2.80 -2.17
C ALA A 219 -9.85 -1.36 -2.11
N PRO A 220 -10.67 -1.02 -1.10
CA PRO A 220 -11.33 0.29 -1.02
C PRO A 220 -10.35 1.47 -0.92
N GLN A 221 -9.16 1.27 -0.34
CA GLN A 221 -8.11 2.29 -0.30
C GLN A 221 -7.28 2.34 -1.60
N TYR A 222 -7.23 1.25 -2.38
CA TYR A 222 -6.42 1.09 -3.60
C TYR A 222 -7.25 0.62 -4.80
N PRO A 223 -8.33 1.31 -5.20
CA PRO A 223 -9.33 0.81 -6.14
C PRO A 223 -8.88 0.84 -7.61
N ARG A 224 -7.62 0.49 -7.89
CA ARG A 224 -7.05 0.39 -9.24
C ARG A 224 -6.49 -1.00 -9.48
N THR A 225 -6.93 -1.66 -10.52
CA THR A 225 -6.53 -3.03 -10.87
C THR A 225 -5.02 -3.20 -10.91
N ALA A 226 -4.31 -2.32 -11.62
CA ALA A 226 -2.86 -2.40 -11.75
C ALA A 226 -2.14 -2.28 -10.39
N VAL A 227 -2.67 -1.47 -9.47
CA VAL A 227 -2.12 -1.29 -8.12
C VAL A 227 -2.39 -2.53 -7.26
N ILE A 228 -3.57 -3.12 -7.34
CA ILE A 228 -3.90 -4.37 -6.65
C ILE A 228 -3.00 -5.50 -7.12
N LEU A 229 -2.87 -5.68 -8.43
CA LEU A 229 -2.00 -6.70 -9.04
C LEU A 229 -0.54 -6.52 -8.63
N TYR A 230 -0.05 -5.27 -8.55
CA TYR A 230 1.30 -4.98 -8.06
C TYR A 230 1.52 -5.42 -6.60
N HIS A 231 0.56 -5.15 -5.69
CA HIS A 231 0.68 -5.56 -4.29
C HIS A 231 0.68 -7.09 -4.14
N LEU A 232 -0.23 -7.77 -4.85
CA LEU A 232 -0.29 -9.23 -4.87
C LEU A 232 1.00 -9.83 -5.45
N ALA A 233 1.47 -9.34 -6.60
CA ALA A 233 2.69 -9.82 -7.23
C ALA A 233 3.90 -9.65 -6.33
N ARG A 234 4.03 -8.51 -5.64
CA ARG A 234 5.12 -8.24 -4.70
C ARG A 234 5.13 -9.23 -3.52
N LEU A 235 3.98 -9.51 -2.92
CA LEU A 235 3.85 -10.45 -1.81
C LEU A 235 4.12 -11.88 -2.27
N VAL A 236 3.42 -12.33 -3.31
CA VAL A 236 3.47 -13.71 -3.80
C VAL A 236 4.87 -14.06 -4.33
N SER A 237 5.53 -13.13 -5.04
CA SER A 237 6.89 -13.38 -5.55
C SER A 237 7.95 -13.55 -4.46
N LYS A 238 7.78 -12.90 -3.31
CA LYS A 238 8.68 -13.03 -2.15
C LYS A 238 8.42 -14.30 -1.34
N PHE A 239 7.15 -14.70 -1.23
CA PHE A 239 6.71 -15.77 -0.35
C PHE A 239 5.80 -16.79 -1.07
N PRO A 240 6.25 -17.37 -2.20
CA PRO A 240 5.39 -18.23 -3.04
C PRO A 240 4.87 -19.46 -2.29
N ASN A 241 5.63 -19.98 -1.32
CA ASN A 241 5.25 -21.17 -0.56
C ASN A 241 4.02 -20.98 0.35
N ASN A 242 3.59 -19.72 0.55
CA ASN A 242 2.40 -19.41 1.34
C ASN A 242 1.12 -19.35 0.51
N PHE A 243 1.20 -19.61 -0.80
CA PHE A 243 0.09 -19.50 -1.75
C PHE A 243 -0.05 -20.74 -2.62
N ASN A 244 -1.27 -20.99 -3.09
CA ASN A 244 -1.53 -22.06 -4.04
C ASN A 244 -0.83 -21.79 -5.38
N LEU A 245 -0.06 -22.77 -5.86
CA LEU A 245 0.70 -22.65 -7.11
C LEU A 245 -0.19 -22.32 -8.33
N GLN A 246 -1.40 -22.90 -8.42
CA GLN A 246 -2.32 -22.63 -9.53
C GLN A 246 -2.80 -21.17 -9.52
N LEU A 247 -2.98 -20.58 -8.32
CA LEU A 247 -3.34 -19.17 -8.16
C LEU A 247 -2.17 -18.24 -8.48
N ILE A 248 -0.94 -18.65 -8.23
CA ILE A 248 0.26 -17.91 -8.67
C ILE A 248 0.31 -17.84 -10.20
N GLU A 249 0.09 -18.95 -10.89
CA GLU A 249 0.07 -18.96 -12.37
C GLU A 249 -1.11 -18.15 -12.93
N LYS A 250 -2.27 -18.22 -12.28
CA LYS A 250 -3.41 -17.36 -12.63
C LYS A 250 -3.07 -15.88 -12.46
N LEU A 251 -2.48 -15.49 -11.32
CA LEU A 251 -2.05 -14.10 -11.07
C LEU A 251 -1.08 -13.64 -12.15
N LYS A 252 -0.13 -14.48 -12.54
CA LYS A 252 0.84 -14.21 -13.61
C LYS A 252 0.14 -13.93 -14.96
N SER A 253 -0.84 -14.78 -15.32
CA SER A 253 -1.65 -14.59 -16.52
C SER A 253 -2.44 -13.28 -16.45
N ASP A 254 -3.13 -13.01 -15.35
CA ASP A 254 -3.96 -11.83 -15.16
C ASP A 254 -3.14 -10.52 -15.19
N VAL A 255 -1.93 -10.53 -14.62
CA VAL A 255 -0.98 -9.39 -14.70
C VAL A 255 -0.55 -9.17 -16.14
N ASN A 256 -0.24 -10.25 -16.88
CA ASN A 256 0.17 -10.16 -18.29
C ASN A 256 -0.97 -9.61 -19.17
N ASP A 257 -2.18 -10.09 -18.99
CA ASP A 257 -3.34 -9.61 -19.73
C ASP A 257 -3.61 -8.13 -19.44
N CYS A 258 -3.49 -7.73 -18.18
CA CYS A 258 -3.63 -6.33 -17.80
C CYS A 258 -2.51 -5.46 -18.41
N TYR A 259 -1.26 -5.95 -18.44
CA TYR A 259 -0.11 -5.30 -19.07
C TYR A 259 -0.33 -5.06 -20.56
N LEU A 260 -0.78 -6.09 -21.28
CA LEU A 260 -1.01 -5.99 -22.72
C LEU A 260 -2.14 -5.01 -23.07
N ASN A 261 -3.19 -4.96 -22.26
CA ASN A 261 -4.40 -4.16 -22.51
C ASN A 261 -4.39 -2.77 -21.87
N SER A 262 -3.42 -2.44 -21.00
CA SER A 262 -3.38 -1.10 -20.39
C SER A 262 -3.05 -0.03 -21.42
N SER A 263 -3.77 1.09 -21.38
CA SER A 263 -3.49 2.30 -22.18
C SER A 263 -2.55 3.27 -21.46
N SER A 264 -2.42 3.19 -20.13
CA SER A 264 -1.51 4.03 -19.34
C SER A 264 -0.10 3.44 -19.36
N LEU A 265 0.88 4.25 -19.77
CA LEU A 265 2.29 3.85 -19.76
C LEU A 265 2.80 3.64 -18.34
N PHE A 266 2.31 4.42 -17.37
CA PHE A 266 2.66 4.22 -15.96
C PHE A 266 2.12 2.89 -15.42
N GLU A 267 0.87 2.52 -15.73
CA GLU A 267 0.33 1.22 -15.36
C GLU A 267 1.07 0.06 -16.04
N LYS A 268 1.38 0.19 -17.32
CA LYS A 268 2.24 -0.80 -18.01
C LYS A 268 3.57 -0.99 -17.30
N MET A 269 4.21 0.09 -16.87
CA MET A 269 5.50 0.04 -16.16
C MET A 269 5.38 -0.72 -14.83
N ILE A 270 4.37 -0.45 -13.99
CA ILE A 270 4.21 -1.16 -12.72
C ILE A 270 3.79 -2.63 -12.92
N LEU A 271 3.01 -2.93 -13.95
CA LEU A 271 2.65 -4.30 -14.32
C LEU A 271 3.85 -5.07 -14.89
N GLN A 272 4.72 -4.41 -15.67
CA GLN A 272 6.01 -4.99 -16.11
C GLN A 272 6.89 -5.33 -14.90
N SER A 273 6.99 -4.44 -13.92
CA SER A 273 7.70 -4.74 -12.65
C SER A 273 7.09 -5.95 -11.93
N SER A 274 5.76 -6.07 -11.94
CA SER A 274 5.04 -7.20 -11.35
C SER A 274 5.35 -8.52 -12.07
N LEU A 275 5.39 -8.53 -13.40
CA LEU A 275 5.76 -9.70 -14.20
C LEU A 275 7.21 -10.12 -13.96
N LEU A 276 8.14 -9.16 -13.92
CA LEU A 276 9.55 -9.42 -13.61
C LEU A 276 9.72 -10.02 -12.21
N LYS A 277 8.99 -9.52 -11.20
CA LYS A 277 8.97 -10.09 -9.84
C LYS A 277 8.42 -11.52 -9.84
N LEU A 278 7.37 -11.81 -10.59
CA LEU A 278 6.79 -13.14 -10.72
C LEU A 278 7.62 -14.11 -11.59
N GLY A 279 8.81 -13.67 -12.04
CA GLY A 279 9.75 -14.52 -12.76
C GLY A 279 9.46 -14.69 -14.25
N LEU A 280 8.65 -13.83 -14.84
CA LEU A 280 8.45 -13.83 -16.29
C LEU A 280 9.65 -13.14 -16.95
N ASN A 281 10.55 -13.94 -17.51
CA ASN A 281 11.77 -13.49 -18.19
C ASN A 281 11.49 -13.35 -19.71
N SER A 282 10.52 -12.52 -20.10
CA SER A 282 10.35 -12.12 -21.50
C SER A 282 11.28 -10.92 -21.79
N HIS A 283 11.72 -10.76 -23.06
CA HIS A 283 12.42 -9.56 -23.47
C HIS A 283 11.47 -8.37 -23.45
N PHE A 284 11.40 -7.71 -22.30
CA PHE A 284 10.62 -6.51 -22.15
C PHE A 284 11.38 -5.29 -22.70
N GLU A 285 10.69 -4.45 -23.45
CA GLU A 285 11.21 -3.16 -23.87
C GLU A 285 11.13 -2.15 -22.72
N THR A 286 12.04 -1.18 -22.73
CA THR A 286 12.00 -0.06 -21.80
C THR A 286 10.77 0.81 -22.07
N ILE A 287 9.92 0.98 -21.07
CA ILE A 287 8.75 1.85 -21.16
C ILE A 287 9.17 3.27 -20.79
N ILE A 288 9.04 4.20 -21.73
CA ILE A 288 9.29 5.63 -21.49
C ILE A 288 7.98 6.28 -21.03
N VAL A 289 7.85 6.47 -19.72
CA VAL A 289 6.67 7.11 -19.14
C VAL A 289 6.85 8.65 -19.20
N PRO A 290 5.90 9.39 -19.77
CA PRO A 290 5.94 10.85 -19.77
C PRO A 290 5.91 11.44 -18.36
N VAL A 291 6.65 12.53 -18.14
CA VAL A 291 6.79 13.18 -16.81
C VAL A 291 5.42 13.56 -16.24
N ASN A 292 4.53 14.11 -17.07
CA ASN A 292 3.19 14.48 -16.64
C ASN A 292 2.37 13.27 -16.15
N GLU A 293 2.56 12.09 -16.76
CA GLU A 293 1.89 10.86 -16.29
C GLU A 293 2.49 10.38 -14.96
N ILE A 294 3.82 10.44 -14.80
CA ILE A 294 4.49 10.13 -13.52
C ILE A 294 3.99 11.06 -12.42
N GLU A 295 3.91 12.37 -12.67
CA GLU A 295 3.56 13.35 -11.66
C GLU A 295 2.06 13.40 -11.33
N SER A 296 1.18 12.88 -12.19
CA SER A 296 -0.27 12.88 -12.00
C SER A 296 -0.85 11.55 -11.56
N TYR A 297 -0.07 10.44 -11.60
CA TYR A 297 -0.59 9.14 -11.24
C TYR A 297 -0.93 9.06 -9.75
N TRP A 298 -2.21 8.79 -9.43
CA TRP A 298 -2.64 8.58 -8.08
C TRP A 298 -2.57 7.10 -7.71
N TRP A 299 -2.09 6.83 -6.51
CA TRP A 299 -1.80 5.48 -6.03
C TRP A 299 -2.92 4.92 -5.15
N PHE A 300 -3.44 5.73 -4.26
CA PHE A 300 -4.48 5.33 -3.30
C PHE A 300 -5.49 6.45 -3.08
N THR A 301 -6.60 6.11 -2.39
CA THR A 301 -7.69 7.02 -2.11
C THR A 301 -8.05 7.01 -0.63
N ALA A 302 -8.77 8.05 -0.18
CA ALA A 302 -9.48 8.04 1.08
C ALA A 302 -10.96 8.28 0.80
N GLY A 303 -11.77 7.24 0.98
CA GLY A 303 -13.20 7.28 0.75
C GLY A 303 -13.96 7.91 1.91
N PHE A 304 -14.91 8.80 1.61
CA PHE A 304 -15.80 9.37 2.63
C PHE A 304 -16.91 8.41 3.07
N LEU A 305 -17.22 7.43 2.22
CA LEU A 305 -18.33 6.51 2.40
C LEU A 305 -17.89 5.05 2.58
N SER A 306 -16.61 4.74 2.55
CA SER A 306 -16.09 3.37 2.65
C SER A 306 -16.55 2.63 3.91
N GLY A 307 -16.73 3.35 5.02
CA GLY A 307 -17.23 2.80 6.29
C GLY A 307 -18.74 2.60 6.40
N TYR A 308 -19.54 3.07 5.43
CA TYR A 308 -21.01 2.99 5.52
C TYR A 308 -21.56 1.74 4.84
N SER A 309 -22.43 1.02 5.55
CA SER A 309 -22.98 -0.28 5.12
C SER A 309 -24.30 -0.22 4.38
N ASN A 310 -24.94 0.96 4.26
CA ASN A 310 -26.22 1.05 3.56
C ASN A 310 -26.04 0.87 2.03
N LYS A 311 -27.09 0.35 1.35
CA LYS A 311 -27.03 0.07 -0.10
C LYS A 311 -26.68 1.30 -0.94
N PHE A 312 -27.19 2.47 -0.57
CA PHE A 312 -26.91 3.71 -1.30
C PHE A 312 -25.43 4.08 -1.20
N ALA A 313 -24.85 4.11 0.01
CA ALA A 313 -23.45 4.40 0.22
C ALA A 313 -22.56 3.41 -0.55
N LYS A 314 -22.86 2.10 -0.51
CA LYS A 314 -22.12 1.08 -1.29
C LYS A 314 -22.14 1.35 -2.79
N ASN A 315 -23.29 1.75 -3.33
CA ASN A 315 -23.45 1.98 -4.77
C ASN A 315 -22.75 3.25 -5.27
N VAL A 316 -22.56 4.25 -4.41
CA VAL A 316 -21.98 5.55 -4.80
C VAL A 316 -20.55 5.77 -4.28
N ALA A 317 -20.08 4.95 -3.34
CA ALA A 317 -18.76 5.13 -2.71
C ALA A 317 -17.60 5.13 -3.72
N HIS A 318 -17.75 4.42 -4.84
CA HIS A 318 -16.75 4.35 -5.91
C HIS A 318 -16.70 5.62 -6.79
N LEU A 319 -17.70 6.51 -6.70
CA LEU A 319 -17.73 7.71 -7.51
C LEU A 319 -16.67 8.72 -7.03
N PRO A 320 -16.01 9.44 -7.95
CA PRO A 320 -14.96 10.42 -7.62
C PRO A 320 -15.38 11.51 -6.64
N LEU A 321 -16.67 11.80 -6.57
CA LEU A 321 -17.27 12.77 -5.62
C LEU A 321 -17.06 12.35 -4.15
N PHE A 322 -16.90 11.06 -3.86
CA PHE A 322 -16.88 10.54 -2.48
C PHE A 322 -15.50 10.06 -2.03
N HIS A 323 -14.44 10.42 -2.75
CA HIS A 323 -13.08 10.10 -2.29
C HIS A 323 -12.06 11.16 -2.71
N ASN A 324 -11.04 11.34 -1.87
CA ASN A 324 -9.82 12.04 -2.23
C ASN A 324 -8.84 11.07 -2.87
N ARG A 325 -8.08 11.54 -3.85
CA ARG A 325 -6.96 10.84 -4.48
C ARG A 325 -5.63 11.37 -3.93
N PHE A 326 -4.68 10.48 -3.75
CA PHE A 326 -3.34 10.82 -3.32
C PHE A 326 -2.36 10.58 -4.47
N VAL A 327 -1.74 11.66 -4.89
CA VAL A 327 -0.70 11.68 -5.93
C VAL A 327 0.63 11.96 -5.25
N SER A 328 1.64 11.14 -5.51
CA SER A 328 2.97 11.36 -4.96
C SER A 328 4.07 11.14 -6.00
N SER A 329 4.73 12.23 -6.38
CA SER A 329 5.91 12.14 -7.25
C SER A 329 7.01 11.29 -6.62
N PHE A 330 7.20 11.35 -5.30
CA PHE A 330 8.23 10.57 -4.61
C PHE A 330 8.02 9.06 -4.75
N LEU A 331 6.78 8.59 -4.57
CA LEU A 331 6.45 7.18 -4.77
C LEU A 331 6.52 6.79 -6.24
N ASN A 332 6.00 7.63 -7.13
CA ASN A 332 5.94 7.33 -8.55
C ASN A 332 7.34 7.22 -9.17
N TYR A 333 8.28 8.10 -8.78
CA TYR A 333 9.68 7.97 -9.20
C TYR A 333 10.40 6.77 -8.56
N ALA A 334 10.02 6.35 -7.34
CA ALA A 334 10.56 5.13 -6.75
C ALA A 334 10.12 3.87 -7.52
N LEU A 335 8.88 3.82 -7.97
CA LEU A 335 8.36 2.74 -8.81
C LEU A 335 9.00 2.73 -10.21
N LEU A 336 9.25 3.91 -10.78
CA LEU A 336 10.01 4.02 -12.03
C LEU A 336 11.43 3.49 -11.85
N PHE A 337 12.11 3.84 -10.75
CA PHE A 337 13.44 3.34 -10.44
C PHE A 337 13.44 1.82 -10.21
N GLU A 338 12.41 1.30 -9.54
CA GLU A 338 12.21 -0.14 -9.38
C GLU A 338 12.13 -0.86 -10.73
N ASN A 339 11.29 -0.35 -11.63
CA ASN A 339 11.14 -0.95 -12.96
C ASN A 339 12.47 -0.94 -13.73
N GLN A 340 13.17 0.19 -13.76
CA GLN A 340 14.48 0.33 -14.43
C GLN A 340 15.50 -0.67 -13.89
N THR A 341 15.57 -0.84 -12.57
CA THR A 341 16.50 -1.76 -11.92
C THR A 341 16.16 -3.23 -12.21
N LEU A 342 14.88 -3.60 -12.12
CA LEU A 342 14.43 -4.96 -12.39
C LEU A 342 14.64 -5.34 -13.86
N LEU A 343 14.39 -4.40 -14.79
CA LEU A 343 14.59 -4.61 -16.22
C LEU A 343 16.07 -4.77 -16.57
N ALA A 344 16.94 -3.92 -16.00
CA ALA A 344 18.39 -4.06 -16.19
C ALA A 344 18.87 -5.44 -15.74
N LYS A 345 18.46 -5.91 -14.54
CA LYS A 345 18.78 -7.23 -14.02
C LYS A 345 18.26 -8.38 -14.89
N ALA A 346 17.07 -8.24 -15.50
CA ALA A 346 16.52 -9.26 -16.38
C ALA A 346 17.32 -9.39 -17.68
N ASN A 347 17.86 -8.29 -18.18
CA ASN A 347 18.66 -8.23 -19.42
C ASN A 347 20.12 -8.68 -19.23
N GLU A 348 20.61 -8.81 -17.97
CA GLU A 348 21.94 -9.35 -17.66
C GLU A 348 21.97 -10.89 -17.65
N LYS A 349 20.83 -11.55 -17.65
CA LYS A 349 20.68 -13.02 -17.69
C LYS A 349 20.47 -13.55 -19.10
#